data_1a1955050840e375ec36bd3c490304cd
#
_entry.id   1a1955050840e375ec36bd3c490304cd
#
_cell.length_a   1.000
_cell.length_b   1.000
_cell.length_c   1.000
_cell.angle_alpha   90.00
_cell.angle_beta   90.00
_cell.angle_gamma   90.00
#
_symmetry.space_group_name_H-M   'P 1'
#
loop_
_entity.id
_entity.type
_entity.pdbx_description
1 polymer ?
#
loop_
_entity_poly.entity_id
_entity_poly.type
_entity_poly.pdbx_seq_one_letter_code
_entity_poly.pdbx_strand_id
1 'polypeptide(L)'
;MKNFIFVSPHFPVNYRNFCIKLHENGVNVLGIGDAPYDSLDYMVQGALTEYYRVNNMENYDEMYRAVAFFCFKYGKIDGLESNNEYWLEQDARLRLDFNIPGLKPETLTPIKSKSGMKKFYAQAGVPSARYHLVTDLAQSLAFIEKVGYPVIAKPNNGVGAVDTFKINSDEELRAFHDQDFGGVQFIMEEFVPGEIFSYDAIIGSNGQPLLETGNNTPRSIMEIVNNQESCFFYIEKQIKDDLREAGRRCVDAFGIRSRFIHFEFFRLLEDHAYLGKKGTIVSLEANLRPSGGFTPDMINYANSTDVYKDWADMITFDRLCSKGSAEKFYCVSVGLRDSRHYVH
;
A
#
# COMPACT_ATOMS: atom_id res chain seq x y z
N MET A 1 -4.00 26.02 14.77
CA MET A 1 -2.97 24.97 14.56
C MET A 1 -3.70 23.63 14.46
N LYS A 2 -3.37 22.75 13.48
CA LYS A 2 -3.97 21.43 13.39
C LYS A 2 -3.31 20.47 14.37
N ASN A 3 -4.08 19.56 14.96
CA ASN A 3 -3.60 18.47 15.80
C ASN A 3 -3.64 17.18 14.98
N PHE A 4 -2.50 16.56 14.75
CA PHE A 4 -2.38 15.36 13.94
C PHE A 4 -1.68 14.24 14.73
N ILE A 5 -2.34 13.09 14.82
CA ILE A 5 -1.75 11.90 15.46
C ILE A 5 -1.03 11.09 14.39
N PHE A 6 0.27 10.84 14.60
CA PHE A 6 1.06 9.93 13.79
C PHE A 6 1.35 8.64 14.57
N VAL A 7 0.85 7.52 14.06
CA VAL A 7 1.00 6.20 14.68
C VAL A 7 2.30 5.55 14.18
N SER A 8 3.10 5.01 15.09
CA SER A 8 4.40 4.40 14.81
C SER A 8 5.42 5.35 14.12
N PRO A 9 5.75 6.50 14.73
CA PRO A 9 6.68 7.47 14.11
C PRO A 9 8.13 6.96 13.99
N HIS A 10 8.45 5.83 14.62
CA HIS A 10 9.78 5.23 14.66
C HIS A 10 9.97 4.13 13.61
N PHE A 11 8.89 3.60 13.02
CA PHE A 11 8.99 2.49 12.07
C PHE A 11 7.90 2.57 10.97
N PRO A 12 8.29 2.41 9.69
CA PRO A 12 9.66 2.30 9.12
C PRO A 12 10.52 3.54 9.36
N VAL A 13 11.84 3.37 9.33
CA VAL A 13 12.80 4.45 9.69
C VAL A 13 12.61 5.74 8.88
N ASN A 14 12.31 5.62 7.59
CA ASN A 14 12.09 6.78 6.71
C ASN A 14 10.74 7.48 6.94
N TYR A 15 9.78 6.86 7.66
CA TYR A 15 8.46 7.47 7.95
C TYR A 15 8.56 8.61 8.96
N ARG A 16 9.68 8.72 9.71
CA ARG A 16 10.01 9.91 10.49
C ARG A 16 9.90 11.21 9.68
N ASN A 17 10.20 11.14 8.38
CA ASN A 17 10.14 12.30 7.50
C ASN A 17 8.72 12.87 7.37
N PHE A 18 7.67 12.05 7.45
CA PHE A 18 6.29 12.54 7.50
C PHE A 18 6.04 13.41 8.74
N CYS A 19 6.54 12.98 9.91
CA CYS A 19 6.42 13.76 11.16
C CYS A 19 7.17 15.09 11.05
N ILE A 20 8.41 15.05 10.55
CA ILE A 20 9.26 16.23 10.35
C ILE A 20 8.56 17.24 9.45
N LYS A 21 8.01 16.80 8.33
CA LYS A 21 7.36 17.70 7.36
C LYS A 21 6.00 18.24 7.85
N LEU A 22 5.26 17.49 8.64
CA LEU A 22 4.08 18.02 9.35
C LEU A 22 4.48 19.13 10.33
N HIS A 23 5.54 18.90 11.12
CA HIS A 23 6.06 19.89 12.06
C HIS A 23 6.52 21.17 11.36
N GLU A 24 7.27 21.04 10.25
CA GLU A 24 7.70 22.17 9.40
C GLU A 24 6.50 22.98 8.87
N ASN A 25 5.34 22.35 8.67
CA ASN A 25 4.09 22.99 8.28
C ASN A 25 3.31 23.64 9.45
N GLY A 26 3.86 23.60 10.67
CA GLY A 26 3.23 24.18 11.85
C GLY A 26 2.08 23.33 12.42
N VAL A 27 2.11 22.02 12.21
CA VAL A 27 1.14 21.07 12.76
C VAL A 27 1.63 20.60 14.14
N ASN A 28 0.73 20.47 15.12
CA ASN A 28 1.00 19.73 16.35
C ASN A 28 1.05 18.25 16.03
N VAL A 29 2.25 17.68 15.96
CA VAL A 29 2.47 16.26 15.66
C VAL A 29 2.48 15.48 16.96
N LEU A 30 1.47 14.62 17.17
CA LEU A 30 1.24 13.85 18.36
C LEU A 30 1.58 12.38 18.06
N GLY A 31 2.72 11.88 18.58
CA GLY A 31 3.18 10.53 18.27
C GLY A 31 2.59 9.49 19.23
N ILE A 32 2.17 8.34 18.69
CA ILE A 32 1.85 7.13 19.46
C ILE A 32 2.75 6.00 18.98
N GLY A 33 3.43 5.33 19.90
CA GLY A 33 4.27 4.16 19.60
C GLY A 33 4.66 3.39 20.86
N ASP A 34 5.29 2.24 20.68
CA ASP A 34 5.74 1.37 21.77
C ASP A 34 7.23 1.52 22.09
N ALA A 35 8.00 2.13 21.22
CA ALA A 35 9.41 2.42 21.46
C ALA A 35 9.60 3.41 22.63
N PRO A 36 10.62 3.25 23.47
CA PRO A 36 10.98 4.26 24.46
C PRO A 36 11.31 5.60 23.79
N TYR A 37 10.88 6.73 24.39
CA TYR A 37 11.12 8.05 23.81
C TYR A 37 12.61 8.31 23.54
N ASP A 38 13.48 7.94 24.48
CA ASP A 38 14.93 8.15 24.36
C ASP A 38 15.60 7.27 23.27
N SER A 39 14.88 6.25 22.77
CA SER A 39 15.34 5.43 21.65
C SER A 39 14.89 5.94 20.28
N LEU A 40 13.99 6.93 20.25
CA LEU A 40 13.56 7.56 19.00
C LEU A 40 14.73 8.35 18.40
N ASP A 41 14.78 8.38 17.08
CA ASP A 41 15.70 9.27 16.35
C ASP A 41 15.51 10.72 16.82
N TYR A 42 16.61 11.45 17.04
CA TYR A 42 16.58 12.82 17.56
C TYR A 42 15.76 13.79 16.67
N MET A 43 15.70 13.52 15.36
CA MET A 43 14.88 14.32 14.44
C MET A 43 13.39 14.09 14.67
N VAL A 44 13.00 12.84 14.99
CA VAL A 44 11.61 12.53 15.39
C VAL A 44 11.29 13.20 16.71
N GLN A 45 12.17 13.09 17.72
CA GLN A 45 11.97 13.76 19.01
C GLN A 45 11.74 15.26 18.84
N GLY A 46 12.53 15.92 17.96
CA GLY A 46 12.40 17.34 17.66
C GLY A 46 11.13 17.72 16.86
N ALA A 47 10.56 16.78 16.12
CA ALA A 47 9.37 17.01 15.30
C ALA A 47 8.06 16.75 16.07
N LEU A 48 8.09 15.91 17.11
CA LEU A 48 6.91 15.60 17.90
C LEU A 48 6.61 16.71 18.91
N THR A 49 5.39 17.21 18.92
CA THR A 49 4.89 18.09 20.01
C THR A 49 4.74 17.31 21.31
N GLU A 50 4.31 16.06 21.21
CA GLU A 50 4.23 15.13 22.34
C GLU A 50 4.26 13.69 21.84
N TYR A 51 4.75 12.79 22.69
CA TYR A 51 4.79 11.36 22.42
C TYR A 51 4.12 10.59 23.54
N TYR A 52 3.14 9.77 23.20
CA TYR A 52 2.49 8.84 24.12
C TYR A 52 3.01 7.43 23.87
N ARG A 53 3.75 6.88 24.82
CA ARG A 53 4.22 5.50 24.76
C ARG A 53 3.13 4.55 25.24
N VAL A 54 2.79 3.57 24.41
CA VAL A 54 1.99 2.38 24.79
C VAL A 54 2.92 1.20 25.04
N ASN A 55 2.47 0.16 25.74
CA ASN A 55 3.27 -1.04 25.95
C ASN A 55 3.14 -2.00 24.74
N ASN A 56 1.97 -2.04 24.14
CA ASN A 56 1.69 -2.87 22.97
C ASN A 56 0.73 -2.13 22.03
N MET A 57 1.22 -1.78 20.84
CA MET A 57 0.41 -1.10 19.82
C MET A 57 -0.72 -1.98 19.26
N GLU A 58 -0.65 -3.31 19.40
CA GLU A 58 -1.76 -4.21 19.00
C GLU A 58 -2.90 -4.21 20.02
N ASN A 59 -2.64 -3.75 21.24
CA ASN A 59 -3.67 -3.57 22.26
C ASN A 59 -4.50 -2.32 21.97
N TYR A 60 -5.68 -2.54 21.38
CA TYR A 60 -6.58 -1.45 21.01
C TYR A 60 -6.95 -0.53 22.17
N ASP A 61 -7.12 -1.06 23.37
CA ASP A 61 -7.48 -0.29 24.57
C ASP A 61 -6.36 0.70 24.95
N GLU A 62 -5.09 0.31 24.81
CA GLU A 62 -3.96 1.22 25.04
C GLU A 62 -3.92 2.33 23.99
N MET A 63 -4.13 1.98 22.72
CA MET A 63 -4.19 2.95 21.63
C MET A 63 -5.36 3.92 21.78
N TYR A 64 -6.54 3.42 22.17
CA TYR A 64 -7.72 4.23 22.46
C TYR A 64 -7.45 5.27 23.56
N ARG A 65 -6.82 4.83 24.67
CA ARG A 65 -6.45 5.72 25.79
C ARG A 65 -5.44 6.78 25.38
N ALA A 66 -4.49 6.44 24.53
CA ALA A 66 -3.52 7.40 24.00
C ALA A 66 -4.20 8.50 23.17
N VAL A 67 -5.15 8.12 22.29
CA VAL A 67 -5.94 9.11 21.53
C VAL A 67 -6.83 9.94 22.44
N ALA A 68 -7.49 9.32 23.44
CA ALA A 68 -8.32 10.02 24.42
C ALA A 68 -7.50 11.05 25.24
N PHE A 69 -6.27 10.69 25.62
CA PHE A 69 -5.35 11.61 26.30
C PHE A 69 -5.04 12.83 25.43
N PHE A 70 -4.74 12.61 24.15
CA PHE A 70 -4.48 13.72 23.23
C PHE A 70 -5.72 14.59 22.99
N CYS A 71 -6.90 13.99 22.87
CA CYS A 71 -8.16 14.74 22.78
C CYS A 71 -8.39 15.60 24.03
N PHE A 72 -8.13 15.07 25.22
CA PHE A 72 -8.27 15.81 26.47
C PHE A 72 -7.30 17.00 26.53
N LYS A 73 -6.04 16.78 26.14
CA LYS A 73 -4.99 17.79 26.29
C LYS A 73 -4.97 18.85 25.20
N TYR A 74 -5.21 18.44 23.94
CA TYR A 74 -5.09 19.29 22.75
C TYR A 74 -6.43 19.63 22.09
N GLY A 75 -7.52 19.04 22.57
CA GLY A 75 -8.84 19.22 21.99
C GLY A 75 -9.03 18.38 20.73
N LYS A 76 -9.73 18.93 19.73
CA LYS A 76 -10.07 18.23 18.50
C LYS A 76 -8.82 17.73 17.77
N ILE A 77 -8.84 16.47 17.37
CA ILE A 77 -7.85 15.88 16.48
C ILE A 77 -8.32 16.03 15.02
N ASP A 78 -7.48 16.63 14.18
CA ASP A 78 -7.80 16.97 12.79
C ASP A 78 -7.40 15.85 11.81
N GLY A 79 -6.54 14.92 12.22
CA GLY A 79 -6.15 13.75 11.44
C GLY A 79 -5.40 12.72 12.26
N LEU A 80 -5.42 11.49 11.81
CA LEU A 80 -4.69 10.36 12.38
C LEU A 80 -4.24 9.46 11.24
N GLU A 81 -2.97 9.07 11.20
CA GLU A 81 -2.41 8.19 10.16
C GLU A 81 -1.13 7.51 10.62
N SER A 82 -0.92 6.29 10.15
CA SER A 82 0.36 5.58 10.25
C SER A 82 1.13 5.55 8.93
N ASN A 83 0.44 5.74 7.80
CA ASN A 83 0.95 5.46 6.46
C ASN A 83 1.44 4.01 6.28
N ASN A 84 1.02 3.10 7.14
CA ASN A 84 1.50 1.72 7.20
C ASN A 84 0.34 0.73 7.07
N GLU A 85 0.50 -0.25 6.20
CA GLU A 85 -0.54 -1.27 5.92
C GLU A 85 -0.96 -2.03 7.17
N TYR A 86 -0.01 -2.35 8.04
CA TYR A 86 -0.26 -3.13 9.25
C TYR A 86 -1.25 -2.42 10.20
N TRP A 87 -1.17 -1.08 10.30
CA TRP A 87 -1.99 -0.30 11.22
C TRP A 87 -3.27 0.27 10.62
N LEU A 88 -3.52 0.12 9.31
CA LEU A 88 -4.65 0.77 8.63
C LEU A 88 -6.01 0.48 9.26
N GLU A 89 -6.26 -0.75 9.69
CA GLU A 89 -7.55 -1.14 10.31
C GLU A 89 -7.72 -0.49 11.68
N GLN A 90 -6.64 -0.49 12.48
CA GLN A 90 -6.63 0.17 13.77
C GLN A 90 -6.77 1.68 13.63
N ASP A 91 -6.06 2.29 12.67
CA ASP A 91 -6.21 3.71 12.35
C ASP A 91 -7.65 4.05 11.97
N ALA A 92 -8.28 3.22 11.13
CA ALA A 92 -9.67 3.42 10.72
C ALA A 92 -10.65 3.31 11.90
N ARG A 93 -10.42 2.36 12.81
CA ARG A 93 -11.23 2.16 14.01
C ARG A 93 -11.08 3.34 14.98
N LEU A 94 -9.85 3.80 15.23
CA LEU A 94 -9.60 4.98 16.07
C LEU A 94 -10.25 6.24 15.46
N ARG A 95 -10.18 6.41 14.14
CA ARG A 95 -10.88 7.52 13.47
C ARG A 95 -12.40 7.45 13.64
N LEU A 96 -12.98 6.24 13.65
CA LEU A 96 -14.41 6.07 13.90
C LEU A 96 -14.77 6.47 15.33
N ASP A 97 -14.07 5.90 16.32
CA ASP A 97 -14.40 6.07 17.73
C ASP A 97 -14.23 7.52 18.22
N PHE A 98 -13.26 8.26 17.66
CA PHE A 98 -13.01 9.67 18.01
C PHE A 98 -13.53 10.68 16.99
N ASN A 99 -14.31 10.23 16.01
CA ASN A 99 -14.85 11.09 14.93
C ASN A 99 -13.76 11.92 14.21
N ILE A 100 -12.58 11.33 14.01
CA ILE A 100 -11.46 11.95 13.29
C ILE A 100 -11.71 11.77 11.78
N PRO A 101 -11.48 12.78 10.93
CA PRO A 101 -11.62 12.65 9.46
C PRO A 101 -10.71 11.56 8.87
N GLY A 102 -11.14 10.95 7.78
CA GLY A 102 -10.39 9.94 7.02
C GLY A 102 -11.15 8.62 6.89
N LEU A 103 -10.48 7.60 6.36
CA LEU A 103 -11.06 6.28 6.12
C LEU A 103 -11.58 5.64 7.41
N LYS A 104 -12.79 5.11 7.34
CA LYS A 104 -13.46 4.39 8.42
C LYS A 104 -13.51 2.89 8.07
N PRO A 105 -13.79 2.00 9.06
CA PRO A 105 -13.80 0.56 8.83
C PRO A 105 -14.75 0.13 7.71
N GLU A 106 -15.95 0.71 7.62
CA GLU A 106 -16.93 0.38 6.59
C GLU A 106 -16.46 0.64 5.15
N THR A 107 -15.59 1.64 4.97
CA THR A 107 -14.98 1.94 3.66
C THR A 107 -13.72 1.12 3.44
N LEU A 108 -12.91 0.92 4.48
CA LEU A 108 -11.61 0.24 4.37
C LEU A 108 -11.74 -1.27 4.16
N THR A 109 -12.62 -1.95 4.92
CA THR A 109 -12.75 -3.41 4.93
C THR A 109 -12.94 -4.02 3.53
N PRO A 110 -13.86 -3.52 2.66
CA PRO A 110 -14.00 -4.06 1.32
C PRO A 110 -12.80 -3.76 0.42
N ILE A 111 -12.02 -2.71 0.69
CA ILE A 111 -10.83 -2.36 -0.09
C ILE A 111 -9.64 -3.25 0.28
N LYS A 112 -9.48 -3.62 1.55
CA LYS A 112 -8.39 -4.51 2.00
C LYS A 112 -8.55 -5.96 1.55
N SER A 113 -9.75 -6.40 1.24
CA SER A 113 -9.99 -7.74 0.74
C SER A 113 -9.68 -7.83 -0.76
N LYS A 114 -8.79 -8.74 -1.17
CA LYS A 114 -8.46 -8.95 -2.59
C LYS A 114 -9.68 -9.30 -3.45
N SER A 115 -10.62 -10.04 -2.90
CA SER A 115 -11.91 -10.31 -3.56
C SER A 115 -12.83 -9.08 -3.58
N GLY A 116 -12.83 -8.31 -2.49
CA GLY A 116 -13.66 -7.11 -2.34
C GLY A 116 -13.22 -5.96 -3.26
N MET A 117 -11.90 -5.73 -3.40
CA MET A 117 -11.38 -4.66 -4.26
C MET A 117 -11.73 -4.84 -5.74
N LYS A 118 -11.99 -6.07 -6.21
CA LYS A 118 -12.36 -6.34 -7.61
C LYS A 118 -13.65 -5.66 -8.04
N LYS A 119 -14.59 -5.43 -7.11
CA LYS A 119 -15.80 -4.66 -7.36
C LYS A 119 -15.48 -3.20 -7.75
N PHE A 120 -14.52 -2.60 -7.08
CA PHE A 120 -14.11 -1.22 -7.38
C PHE A 120 -13.33 -1.13 -8.69
N TYR A 121 -12.48 -2.12 -8.99
CA TYR A 121 -11.82 -2.19 -10.29
C TYR A 121 -12.81 -2.36 -11.44
N ALA A 122 -13.85 -3.18 -11.27
CA ALA A 122 -14.93 -3.31 -12.24
C ALA A 122 -15.67 -1.97 -12.47
N GLN A 123 -15.96 -1.22 -11.40
CA GLN A 123 -16.53 0.13 -11.49
C GLN A 123 -15.60 1.11 -12.20
N ALA A 124 -14.29 0.98 -12.01
CA ALA A 124 -13.27 1.75 -12.72
C ALA A 124 -13.13 1.34 -14.21
N GLY A 125 -13.77 0.27 -14.64
CA GLY A 125 -13.57 -0.30 -15.99
C GLY A 125 -12.15 -0.83 -16.20
N VAL A 126 -11.50 -1.31 -15.14
CA VAL A 126 -10.18 -1.94 -15.16
C VAL A 126 -10.38 -3.45 -15.03
N PRO A 127 -9.93 -4.27 -16.00
CA PRO A 127 -10.06 -5.71 -15.92
C PRO A 127 -9.34 -6.27 -14.69
N SER A 128 -9.88 -7.36 -14.16
CA SER A 128 -9.29 -8.11 -13.03
C SER A 128 -9.26 -9.59 -13.37
N ALA A 129 -8.26 -10.31 -12.86
CA ALA A 129 -8.22 -11.75 -12.93
C ALA A 129 -9.54 -12.37 -12.43
N ARG A 130 -10.06 -13.39 -13.12
CA ARG A 130 -11.15 -14.21 -12.60
C ARG A 130 -10.69 -14.88 -11.32
N TYR A 131 -11.60 -15.10 -10.40
CA TYR A 131 -11.24 -15.63 -9.09
C TYR A 131 -12.33 -16.49 -8.48
N HIS A 132 -11.94 -17.20 -7.45
CA HIS A 132 -12.81 -17.97 -6.57
C HIS A 132 -12.26 -17.89 -5.14
N LEU A 133 -13.14 -17.75 -4.15
CA LEU A 133 -12.75 -17.88 -2.75
C LEU A 133 -12.61 -19.37 -2.44
N VAL A 134 -11.43 -19.78 -1.98
CA VAL A 134 -11.12 -21.19 -1.75
C VAL A 134 -12.01 -21.73 -0.63
N THR A 135 -12.73 -22.82 -0.90
CA THR A 135 -13.55 -23.57 0.06
C THR A 135 -13.10 -25.02 0.12
N ASP A 136 -13.35 -25.78 -0.95
CA ASP A 136 -12.99 -27.19 -1.06
C ASP A 136 -12.34 -27.50 -2.41
N LEU A 137 -11.73 -28.67 -2.50
CA LEU A 137 -11.03 -29.12 -3.70
C LEU A 137 -11.95 -29.19 -4.93
N ALA A 138 -13.21 -29.60 -4.76
CA ALA A 138 -14.12 -29.77 -5.90
C ALA A 138 -14.47 -28.42 -6.55
N GLN A 139 -14.67 -27.37 -5.74
CA GLN A 139 -14.92 -26.03 -6.25
C GLN A 139 -13.67 -25.41 -6.89
N SER A 140 -12.48 -25.68 -6.34
CA SER A 140 -11.22 -25.24 -6.94
C SER A 140 -10.96 -25.92 -8.29
N LEU A 141 -11.23 -27.22 -8.42
CA LEU A 141 -11.17 -27.93 -9.71
C LEU A 141 -12.17 -27.34 -10.72
N ALA A 142 -13.42 -27.11 -10.31
CA ALA A 142 -14.43 -26.49 -11.16
C ALA A 142 -14.05 -25.05 -11.62
N PHE A 143 -13.31 -24.32 -10.81
CA PHE A 143 -12.75 -23.04 -11.21
C PHE A 143 -11.64 -23.21 -12.25
N ILE A 144 -10.73 -24.17 -12.04
CA ILE A 144 -9.61 -24.45 -12.93
C ILE A 144 -10.11 -24.95 -14.31
N GLU A 145 -11.19 -25.73 -14.37
CA GLU A 145 -11.82 -26.10 -15.65
C GLU A 145 -12.20 -24.86 -16.49
N LYS A 146 -12.51 -23.72 -15.87
CA LYS A 146 -12.89 -22.48 -16.56
C LYS A 146 -11.72 -21.60 -16.94
N VAL A 147 -10.62 -21.63 -16.17
CA VAL A 147 -9.51 -20.69 -16.34
C VAL A 147 -8.23 -21.35 -16.85
N GLY A 148 -8.06 -22.65 -16.63
CA GLY A 148 -6.84 -23.40 -16.90
C GLY A 148 -5.76 -23.21 -15.85
N TYR A 149 -4.70 -24.01 -15.94
CA TYR A 149 -3.47 -23.82 -15.20
C TYR A 149 -2.51 -22.85 -15.93
N PRO A 150 -1.60 -22.17 -15.21
CA PRO A 150 -1.49 -22.13 -13.76
C PRO A 150 -2.54 -21.22 -13.12
N VAL A 151 -2.78 -21.43 -11.82
CA VAL A 151 -3.55 -20.49 -10.98
C VAL A 151 -2.70 -20.00 -9.82
N ILE A 152 -3.08 -18.85 -9.24
CA ILE A 152 -2.40 -18.25 -8.08
C ILE A 152 -3.34 -18.31 -6.87
N ALA A 153 -2.93 -19.01 -5.81
CA ALA A 153 -3.63 -18.99 -4.53
C ALA A 153 -2.87 -18.13 -3.51
N LYS A 154 -3.57 -17.21 -2.85
CA LYS A 154 -2.99 -16.28 -1.87
C LYS A 154 -4.00 -15.89 -0.80
N PRO A 155 -3.58 -15.46 0.42
CA PRO A 155 -4.51 -14.96 1.41
C PRO A 155 -5.39 -13.83 0.87
N ASN A 156 -6.70 -13.91 1.10
CA ASN A 156 -7.66 -12.89 0.64
C ASN A 156 -7.41 -11.53 1.32
N ASN A 157 -6.99 -11.56 2.60
CA ASN A 157 -6.49 -10.41 3.36
C ASN A 157 -5.02 -10.65 3.68
N GLY A 158 -4.22 -9.59 3.69
CA GLY A 158 -2.78 -9.67 3.95
C GLY A 158 -1.97 -8.86 2.96
N VAL A 159 -0.68 -8.71 3.23
CA VAL A 159 0.24 -7.86 2.48
C VAL A 159 1.47 -8.63 2.00
N GLY A 160 2.03 -8.19 0.89
CA GLY A 160 3.18 -8.82 0.27
C GLY A 160 2.84 -10.16 -0.40
N ALA A 161 3.87 -10.86 -0.83
CA ALA A 161 3.73 -12.16 -1.49
C ALA A 161 3.85 -13.36 -0.53
N VAL A 162 3.66 -13.13 0.78
CA VAL A 162 3.69 -14.19 1.79
C VAL A 162 2.53 -15.16 1.54
N ASP A 163 2.80 -16.45 1.65
CA ASP A 163 1.83 -17.53 1.40
C ASP A 163 1.14 -17.44 0.03
N THR A 164 1.90 -17.02 -1.01
CA THR A 164 1.43 -16.99 -2.39
C THR A 164 1.95 -18.21 -3.14
N PHE A 165 1.02 -19.01 -3.66
CA PHE A 165 1.29 -20.30 -4.32
C PHE A 165 0.91 -20.19 -5.80
N LYS A 166 1.86 -20.55 -6.69
CA LYS A 166 1.57 -20.82 -8.09
C LYS A 166 1.33 -22.31 -8.24
N ILE A 167 0.14 -22.67 -8.65
CA ILE A 167 -0.32 -24.06 -8.76
C ILE A 167 -0.42 -24.42 -10.23
N ASN A 168 0.29 -25.46 -10.66
CA ASN A 168 0.45 -25.82 -12.08
C ASN A 168 -0.23 -27.14 -12.45
N SER A 169 -0.66 -27.94 -11.46
CA SER A 169 -1.26 -29.25 -11.71
C SER A 169 -2.26 -29.65 -10.62
N ASP A 170 -3.04 -30.69 -10.89
CA ASP A 170 -3.98 -31.26 -9.92
C ASP A 170 -3.26 -31.82 -8.67
N GLU A 171 -2.04 -32.32 -8.83
CA GLU A 171 -1.22 -32.81 -7.71
C GLU A 171 -0.82 -31.66 -6.78
N GLU A 172 -0.36 -30.54 -7.35
CA GLU A 172 -0.03 -29.35 -6.58
C GLU A 172 -1.27 -28.74 -5.90
N LEU A 173 -2.43 -28.77 -6.58
CA LEU A 173 -3.69 -28.33 -6.02
C LEU A 173 -4.11 -29.18 -4.81
N ARG A 174 -4.00 -30.49 -4.89
CA ARG A 174 -4.28 -31.38 -3.75
C ARG A 174 -3.33 -31.10 -2.60
N ALA A 175 -2.03 -31.01 -2.87
CA ALA A 175 -1.02 -30.66 -1.86
C ALA A 175 -1.29 -29.31 -1.19
N PHE A 176 -1.82 -28.32 -1.92
CA PHE A 176 -2.27 -27.05 -1.36
C PHE A 176 -3.46 -27.25 -0.41
N HIS A 177 -4.48 -28.02 -0.80
CA HIS A 177 -5.65 -28.26 0.03
C HIS A 177 -5.37 -29.12 1.27
N ASP A 178 -4.32 -29.93 1.25
CA ASP A 178 -3.90 -30.77 2.39
C ASP A 178 -3.16 -29.95 3.48
N GLN A 179 -2.82 -28.68 3.22
CA GLN A 179 -2.16 -27.81 4.19
C GLN A 179 -3.16 -27.20 5.16
N ASP A 180 -2.75 -27.08 6.43
CA ASP A 180 -3.49 -26.30 7.42
C ASP A 180 -3.00 -24.84 7.44
N PHE A 181 -3.84 -23.95 7.00
CA PHE A 181 -3.58 -22.50 7.00
C PHE A 181 -4.21 -21.78 8.20
N GLY A 182 -4.58 -22.49 9.26
CA GLY A 182 -5.11 -21.88 10.50
C GLY A 182 -6.41 -21.08 10.30
N GLY A 183 -7.24 -21.46 9.34
CA GLY A 183 -8.51 -20.77 9.02
C GLY A 183 -8.37 -19.50 8.18
N VAL A 184 -7.20 -19.21 7.64
CA VAL A 184 -7.00 -18.10 6.70
C VAL A 184 -7.81 -18.34 5.43
N GLN A 185 -8.65 -17.37 5.05
CA GLN A 185 -9.39 -17.43 3.78
C GLN A 185 -8.46 -17.11 2.62
N PHE A 186 -8.34 -18.04 1.68
CA PHE A 186 -7.60 -17.85 0.42
C PHE A 186 -8.51 -17.42 -0.74
N ILE A 187 -7.94 -16.64 -1.65
CA ILE A 187 -8.46 -16.37 -2.98
C ILE A 187 -7.58 -17.09 -3.99
N MET A 188 -8.22 -17.77 -4.96
CA MET A 188 -7.54 -18.39 -6.10
C MET A 188 -7.88 -17.60 -7.36
N GLU A 189 -6.87 -17.18 -8.10
CA GLU A 189 -7.00 -16.35 -9.29
C GLU A 189 -6.41 -17.04 -10.51
N GLU A 190 -6.97 -16.77 -11.71
CA GLU A 190 -6.28 -17.11 -12.95
C GLU A 190 -4.93 -16.41 -13.03
N PHE A 191 -3.97 -17.05 -13.64
CA PHE A 191 -2.64 -16.46 -13.84
C PHE A 191 -2.71 -15.33 -14.87
N VAL A 192 -2.12 -14.19 -14.56
CA VAL A 192 -2.01 -13.03 -15.45
C VAL A 192 -0.59 -12.95 -16.01
N PRO A 193 -0.37 -13.19 -17.31
CA PRO A 193 0.94 -13.07 -17.93
C PRO A 193 1.28 -11.59 -18.15
N GLY A 194 1.84 -10.92 -17.12
CA GLY A 194 2.07 -9.49 -17.14
C GLY A 194 3.29 -9.04 -16.35
N GLU A 195 3.82 -7.88 -16.70
CA GLU A 195 4.78 -7.15 -15.86
C GLU A 195 4.04 -6.27 -14.88
N ILE A 196 4.62 -6.12 -13.67
CA ILE A 196 4.02 -5.33 -12.59
C ILE A 196 4.44 -3.87 -12.70
N PHE A 197 3.43 -2.99 -12.71
CA PHE A 197 3.56 -1.54 -12.62
C PHE A 197 2.75 -1.02 -11.45
N SER A 198 3.18 0.08 -10.86
CA SER A 198 2.36 0.79 -9.87
C SER A 198 1.91 2.15 -10.39
N TYR A 199 0.79 2.59 -9.85
CA TYR A 199 0.36 3.98 -9.83
C TYR A 199 0.41 4.47 -8.39
N ASP A 200 1.37 5.34 -8.11
CA ASP A 200 1.60 5.95 -6.82
C ASP A 200 1.16 7.41 -6.87
N ALA A 201 0.32 7.83 -5.93
CA ALA A 201 -0.20 9.19 -5.97
C ALA A 201 -0.53 9.74 -4.57
N ILE A 202 -0.40 11.07 -4.44
CA ILE A 202 -0.95 11.82 -3.31
C ILE A 202 -2.25 12.47 -3.81
N ILE A 203 -3.35 12.12 -3.17
CA ILE A 203 -4.70 12.53 -3.56
C ILE A 203 -5.21 13.60 -2.59
N GLY A 204 -5.67 14.72 -3.13
CA GLY A 204 -6.29 15.81 -2.37
C GLY A 204 -7.70 15.49 -1.88
N SER A 205 -8.30 16.40 -1.13
CA SER A 205 -9.63 16.23 -0.52
C SER A 205 -10.77 16.12 -1.55
N ASN A 206 -10.57 16.68 -2.73
CA ASN A 206 -11.52 16.62 -3.85
C ASN A 206 -11.34 15.38 -4.75
N GLY A 207 -10.36 14.50 -4.43
CA GLY A 207 -10.06 13.32 -5.23
C GLY A 207 -9.11 13.56 -6.41
N GLN A 208 -8.62 14.78 -6.57
CA GLN A 208 -7.65 15.07 -7.63
C GLN A 208 -6.23 14.71 -7.17
N PRO A 209 -5.42 14.09 -8.03
CA PRO A 209 -4.02 13.82 -7.72
C PRO A 209 -3.22 15.12 -7.68
N LEU A 210 -2.48 15.30 -6.60
CA LEU A 210 -1.52 16.40 -6.41
C LEU A 210 -0.12 15.99 -6.89
N LEU A 211 0.23 14.73 -6.73
CA LEU A 211 1.44 14.08 -7.25
C LEU A 211 1.05 12.75 -7.88
N GLU A 212 1.64 12.42 -9.03
CA GLU A 212 1.48 11.12 -9.69
C GLU A 212 2.84 10.60 -10.16
N THR A 213 3.10 9.35 -9.87
CA THR A 213 4.30 8.62 -10.30
C THR A 213 3.98 7.15 -10.37
N GLY A 214 4.97 6.32 -10.70
CA GLY A 214 4.80 4.87 -10.70
C GLY A 214 6.13 4.16 -10.81
N ASN A 215 6.18 2.97 -10.28
CA ASN A 215 7.34 2.11 -10.43
C ASN A 215 7.04 0.94 -11.39
N ASN A 216 8.10 0.34 -11.89
CA ASN A 216 8.09 -0.89 -12.67
C ASN A 216 8.89 -1.95 -11.93
N THR A 217 8.27 -3.12 -11.72
CA THR A 217 8.90 -4.31 -11.17
C THR A 217 8.89 -5.39 -12.26
N PRO A 218 9.97 -5.51 -13.06
CA PRO A 218 9.99 -6.35 -14.27
C PRO A 218 9.86 -7.85 -13.99
N ARG A 219 10.14 -8.27 -12.76
CA ARG A 219 9.99 -9.66 -12.31
C ARG A 219 8.92 -9.77 -11.25
N SER A 220 8.23 -10.90 -11.25
CA SER A 220 7.23 -11.23 -10.22
C SER A 220 7.87 -11.23 -8.82
N ILE A 221 7.32 -10.43 -7.90
CA ILE A 221 7.75 -10.44 -6.49
C ILE A 221 7.60 -11.85 -5.89
N MET A 222 6.54 -12.57 -6.25
CA MET A 222 6.32 -13.95 -5.82
C MET A 222 7.51 -14.85 -6.24
N GLU A 223 7.94 -14.76 -7.51
CA GLU A 223 9.08 -15.58 -8.00
C GLU A 223 10.38 -15.18 -7.32
N ILE A 224 10.63 -13.88 -7.13
CA ILE A 224 11.79 -13.37 -6.41
C ILE A 224 11.85 -13.90 -4.98
N VAL A 225 10.73 -13.88 -4.27
CA VAL A 225 10.63 -14.36 -2.88
C VAL A 225 10.79 -15.88 -2.82
N ASN A 226 10.04 -16.62 -3.64
CA ASN A 226 10.07 -18.09 -3.63
C ASN A 226 11.44 -18.66 -4.05
N ASN A 227 12.10 -18.03 -5.02
CA ASN A 227 13.41 -18.47 -5.53
C ASN A 227 14.60 -17.84 -4.77
N GLN A 228 14.34 -16.99 -3.78
CA GLN A 228 15.37 -16.22 -3.06
C GLN A 228 16.33 -15.47 -4.01
N GLU A 229 15.75 -14.83 -5.04
CA GLU A 229 16.53 -14.09 -6.04
C GLU A 229 16.78 -12.64 -5.60
N SER A 230 17.84 -12.04 -6.18
CA SER A 230 18.03 -10.59 -6.11
C SER A 230 16.94 -9.89 -6.92
N CYS A 231 16.47 -8.75 -6.44
CA CYS A 231 15.43 -7.99 -7.11
C CYS A 231 15.93 -6.62 -7.55
N PHE A 232 15.31 -6.08 -8.58
CA PHE A 232 15.40 -4.67 -8.89
C PHE A 232 14.03 -4.15 -9.32
N PHE A 233 13.80 -2.88 -9.04
CA PHE A 233 12.65 -2.13 -9.52
C PHE A 233 13.07 -0.67 -9.76
N TYR A 234 12.30 0.04 -10.55
CA TYR A 234 12.67 1.39 -10.92
C TYR A 234 11.45 2.29 -11.13
N ILE A 235 11.68 3.58 -10.95
CA ILE A 235 10.72 4.63 -11.26
C ILE A 235 11.10 5.26 -12.58
N GLU A 236 10.16 5.35 -13.52
CA GLU A 236 10.34 5.99 -14.82
C GLU A 236 10.23 7.52 -14.69
N LYS A 237 10.88 8.24 -15.61
CA LYS A 237 10.76 9.72 -15.68
C LYS A 237 9.32 10.19 -15.83
N GLN A 238 8.49 9.42 -16.51
CA GLN A 238 7.09 9.73 -16.73
C GLN A 238 6.25 8.47 -16.64
N ILE A 239 5.19 8.53 -15.89
CA ILE A 239 4.17 7.48 -15.89
C ILE A 239 3.47 7.45 -17.26
N LYS A 240 3.26 6.25 -17.80
CA LYS A 240 2.56 6.06 -19.09
C LYS A 240 1.09 6.49 -18.97
N ASP A 241 0.56 7.10 -20.02
CA ASP A 241 -0.77 7.72 -19.98
C ASP A 241 -1.89 6.70 -19.69
N ASP A 242 -1.82 5.51 -20.27
CA ASP A 242 -2.79 4.43 -20.02
C ASP A 242 -2.81 3.96 -18.55
N LEU A 243 -1.63 3.88 -17.91
CA LEU A 243 -1.50 3.55 -16.51
C LEU A 243 -2.03 4.69 -15.62
N ARG A 244 -1.73 5.94 -15.99
CA ARG A 244 -2.25 7.14 -15.31
C ARG A 244 -3.77 7.18 -15.36
N GLU A 245 -4.36 6.94 -16.53
CA GLU A 245 -5.82 6.92 -16.71
C GLU A 245 -6.46 5.79 -15.90
N ALA A 246 -5.89 4.59 -15.90
CA ALA A 246 -6.37 3.48 -15.10
C ALA A 246 -6.31 3.82 -13.60
N GLY A 247 -5.18 4.38 -13.13
CA GLY A 247 -5.00 4.82 -11.74
C GLY A 247 -6.04 5.85 -11.31
N ARG A 248 -6.26 6.90 -12.12
CA ARG A 248 -7.26 7.94 -11.83
C ARG A 248 -8.69 7.41 -11.76
N ARG A 249 -9.08 6.52 -12.70
CA ARG A 249 -10.38 5.85 -12.64
C ARG A 249 -10.54 5.00 -11.38
N CYS A 250 -9.46 4.34 -10.94
CA CYS A 250 -9.45 3.61 -9.68
C CYS A 250 -9.60 4.57 -8.49
N VAL A 251 -8.89 5.70 -8.45
CA VAL A 251 -9.05 6.73 -7.38
C VAL A 251 -10.51 7.13 -7.22
N ASP A 252 -11.19 7.39 -8.34
CA ASP A 252 -12.62 7.78 -8.32
C ASP A 252 -13.50 6.62 -7.85
N ALA A 253 -13.33 5.41 -8.40
CA ALA A 253 -14.15 4.25 -8.08
C ALA A 253 -13.98 3.78 -6.62
N PHE A 254 -12.76 3.88 -6.08
CA PHE A 254 -12.45 3.57 -4.68
C PHE A 254 -12.83 4.72 -3.73
N GLY A 255 -13.24 5.88 -4.24
CA GLY A 255 -13.61 7.04 -3.45
C GLY A 255 -12.46 7.64 -2.64
N ILE A 256 -11.24 7.58 -3.16
CA ILE A 256 -10.04 8.00 -2.44
C ILE A 256 -10.00 9.52 -2.26
N ARG A 257 -9.72 9.96 -1.03
CA ARG A 257 -9.58 11.37 -0.64
C ARG A 257 -8.49 11.53 0.41
N SER A 258 -7.77 12.64 0.36
CA SER A 258 -6.77 13.07 1.35
C SER A 258 -5.82 11.94 1.77
N ARG A 259 -5.15 11.30 0.79
CA ARG A 259 -4.38 10.08 1.06
C ARG A 259 -3.24 9.87 0.07
N PHE A 260 -2.17 9.24 0.55
CA PHE A 260 -1.19 8.60 -0.31
C PHE A 260 -1.65 7.19 -0.65
N ILE A 261 -1.49 6.78 -1.91
CA ILE A 261 -1.90 5.47 -2.42
C ILE A 261 -0.79 4.82 -3.25
N HIS A 262 -0.85 3.49 -3.28
CA HIS A 262 0.00 2.63 -4.09
C HIS A 262 -0.88 1.54 -4.72
N PHE A 263 -1.28 1.73 -5.99
CA PHE A 263 -2.06 0.76 -6.74
C PHE A 263 -1.14 -0.05 -7.65
N GLU A 264 -1.26 -1.36 -7.63
CA GLU A 264 -0.49 -2.26 -8.47
C GLU A 264 -1.34 -2.80 -9.62
N PHE A 265 -0.72 -2.89 -10.78
CA PHE A 265 -1.33 -3.37 -12.01
C PHE A 265 -0.37 -4.31 -12.76
N PHE A 266 -0.93 -5.23 -13.51
CA PHE A 266 -0.22 -5.93 -14.58
C PHE A 266 -0.38 -5.17 -15.91
N ARG A 267 0.66 -5.18 -16.72
CA ARG A 267 0.56 -4.89 -18.15
C ARG A 267 0.72 -6.21 -18.90
N LEU A 268 -0.30 -6.64 -19.63
CA LEU A 268 -0.27 -7.91 -20.33
C LEU A 268 0.89 -7.98 -21.33
N LEU A 269 1.63 -9.08 -21.30
CA LEU A 269 2.74 -9.37 -22.23
C LEU A 269 2.25 -10.02 -23.53
N GLU A 270 1.04 -10.59 -23.51
CA GLU A 270 0.41 -11.27 -24.63
C GLU A 270 -1.10 -11.09 -24.61
N ASP A 271 -1.78 -11.48 -25.69
CA ASP A 271 -3.23 -11.46 -25.76
C ASP A 271 -3.83 -12.50 -24.78
N HIS A 272 -4.80 -12.07 -24.00
CA HIS A 272 -5.53 -12.94 -23.08
C HIS A 272 -7.03 -12.91 -23.38
N ALA A 273 -7.65 -14.07 -23.54
CA ALA A 273 -9.03 -14.20 -24.02
C ALA A 273 -10.06 -13.41 -23.16
N TYR A 274 -9.83 -13.32 -21.85
CA TYR A 274 -10.73 -12.64 -20.92
C TYR A 274 -10.26 -11.23 -20.53
N LEU A 275 -8.94 -11.04 -20.34
CA LEU A 275 -8.39 -9.80 -19.80
C LEU A 275 -8.11 -8.74 -20.87
N GLY A 276 -7.96 -9.13 -22.13
CA GLY A 276 -7.76 -8.20 -23.25
C GLY A 276 -6.51 -8.47 -24.06
N LYS A 277 -6.12 -7.47 -24.86
CA LYS A 277 -4.96 -7.54 -25.74
C LYS A 277 -3.66 -7.27 -24.99
N LYS A 278 -2.54 -7.70 -25.58
CA LYS A 278 -1.20 -7.31 -25.15
C LYS A 278 -1.14 -5.80 -24.84
N GLY A 279 -0.56 -5.46 -23.71
CA GLY A 279 -0.46 -4.07 -23.24
C GLY A 279 -1.65 -3.60 -22.38
N THR A 280 -2.76 -4.34 -22.31
CA THR A 280 -3.89 -3.99 -21.42
C THR A 280 -3.43 -3.91 -19.97
N ILE A 281 -3.89 -2.86 -19.27
CA ILE A 281 -3.69 -2.70 -17.83
C ILE A 281 -4.74 -3.52 -17.10
N VAL A 282 -4.28 -4.44 -16.24
CA VAL A 282 -5.11 -5.35 -15.43
C VAL A 282 -4.79 -5.11 -13.95
N SER A 283 -5.80 -5.04 -13.11
CA SER A 283 -5.62 -4.77 -11.68
C SER A 283 -4.92 -5.93 -10.95
N LEU A 284 -4.09 -5.57 -9.98
CA LEU A 284 -3.46 -6.52 -9.06
C LEU A 284 -3.85 -6.25 -7.61
N GLU A 285 -3.49 -5.10 -7.05
CA GLU A 285 -3.72 -4.77 -5.64
C GLU A 285 -3.90 -3.26 -5.42
N ALA A 286 -4.72 -2.90 -4.44
CA ALA A 286 -4.92 -1.51 -4.01
C ALA A 286 -4.42 -1.33 -2.57
N ASN A 287 -3.34 -0.57 -2.41
CA ASN A 287 -2.77 -0.23 -1.12
C ASN A 287 -3.05 1.24 -0.80
N LEU A 288 -3.73 1.49 0.34
CA LEU A 288 -4.14 2.83 0.74
C LEU A 288 -3.09 3.53 1.61
N ARG A 289 -1.87 3.46 1.15
CA ARG A 289 -0.66 3.99 1.81
C ARG A 289 0.47 4.16 0.79
N PRO A 290 1.58 4.84 1.14
CA PRO A 290 2.77 4.85 0.28
C PRO A 290 3.32 3.44 0.02
N SER A 291 3.98 3.25 -1.10
CA SER A 291 4.74 2.03 -1.38
C SER A 291 5.81 1.79 -0.31
N GLY A 292 6.10 0.52 -0.03
CA GLY A 292 6.99 0.13 1.06
C GLY A 292 8.48 0.42 0.81
N GLY A 293 9.29 0.15 1.84
CA GLY A 293 10.73 0.31 1.80
C GLY A 293 11.15 1.76 1.56
N PHE A 294 12.17 1.94 0.73
CA PHE A 294 12.70 3.24 0.33
C PHE A 294 12.02 3.82 -0.93
N THR A 295 10.89 3.27 -1.36
CA THR A 295 10.19 3.78 -2.55
C THR A 295 9.80 5.26 -2.43
N PRO A 296 9.34 5.78 -1.28
CA PRO A 296 9.13 7.23 -1.12
C PRO A 296 10.40 8.06 -1.39
N ASP A 297 11.55 7.58 -0.94
CA ASP A 297 12.83 8.25 -1.20
C ASP A 297 13.22 8.20 -2.69
N MET A 298 12.95 7.06 -3.35
CA MET A 298 13.14 6.94 -4.80
C MET A 298 12.22 7.87 -5.59
N ILE A 299 10.99 8.09 -5.12
CA ILE A 299 10.06 9.07 -5.72
C ILE A 299 10.66 10.47 -5.65
N ASN A 300 11.32 10.82 -4.54
CA ASN A 300 12.02 12.11 -4.40
C ASN A 300 13.09 12.28 -5.47
N TYR A 301 13.97 11.28 -5.65
CA TYR A 301 15.02 11.33 -6.66
C TYR A 301 14.46 11.35 -8.08
N ALA A 302 13.48 10.50 -8.38
CA ALA A 302 12.92 10.39 -9.73
C ALA A 302 12.14 11.65 -10.14
N ASN A 303 11.41 12.26 -9.21
CA ASN A 303 10.53 13.39 -9.51
C ASN A 303 11.08 14.75 -9.07
N SER A 304 12.32 14.81 -8.54
CA SER A 304 12.93 16.04 -8.01
C SER A 304 11.99 16.78 -7.05
N THR A 305 11.41 16.04 -6.11
CA THR A 305 10.47 16.52 -5.10
C THR A 305 10.83 16.02 -3.71
N ASP A 306 10.07 16.40 -2.70
CA ASP A 306 10.07 15.81 -1.37
C ASP A 306 8.66 15.28 -1.09
N VAL A 307 8.44 13.99 -1.38
CA VAL A 307 7.12 13.35 -1.25
C VAL A 307 6.57 13.38 0.18
N TYR A 308 7.45 13.42 1.18
CA TYR A 308 7.05 13.57 2.58
C TYR A 308 6.47 14.97 2.82
N LYS A 309 7.11 15.99 2.23
CA LYS A 309 6.62 17.37 2.24
C LYS A 309 5.32 17.50 1.44
N ASP A 310 5.25 16.90 0.26
CA ASP A 310 4.06 16.91 -0.58
C ASP A 310 2.86 16.29 0.15
N TRP A 311 3.07 15.18 0.87
CA TRP A 311 2.03 14.59 1.71
C TRP A 311 1.65 15.49 2.91
N ALA A 312 2.63 16.08 3.59
CA ALA A 312 2.36 16.99 4.69
C ALA A 312 1.64 18.25 4.22
N ASP A 313 1.96 18.76 3.03
CA ASP A 313 1.27 19.89 2.40
C ASP A 313 -0.19 19.55 2.08
N MET A 314 -0.44 18.35 1.54
CA MET A 314 -1.79 17.86 1.29
C MET A 314 -2.59 17.79 2.61
N ILE A 315 -2.02 17.22 3.68
CA ILE A 315 -2.68 17.15 5.00
C ILE A 315 -2.95 18.54 5.57
N THR A 316 -2.00 19.46 5.41
CA THR A 316 -2.09 20.79 6.06
C THR A 316 -2.91 21.76 5.25
N PHE A 317 -2.70 21.83 3.94
CA PHE A 317 -3.19 22.89 3.05
C PHE A 317 -4.05 22.39 1.89
N ASP A 318 -4.20 21.08 1.72
CA ASP A 318 -4.90 20.44 0.59
C ASP A 318 -4.34 20.84 -0.80
N ARG A 319 -3.06 21.10 -0.86
CA ARG A 319 -2.32 21.49 -2.09
C ARG A 319 -0.82 21.28 -1.87
N LEU A 320 -0.04 21.24 -2.94
CA LEU A 320 1.41 21.35 -2.86
C LEU A 320 1.82 22.81 -2.68
N CYS A 321 2.69 23.10 -1.75
CA CYS A 321 3.22 24.45 -1.48
C CYS A 321 4.47 24.75 -2.30
N SER A 322 5.22 23.72 -2.71
CA SER A 322 6.37 23.82 -3.61
C SER A 322 6.05 23.17 -4.94
N LYS A 323 6.46 23.79 -6.04
CA LYS A 323 6.56 23.08 -7.31
C LYS A 323 7.91 22.42 -7.33
N GLY A 324 7.94 21.09 -7.38
CA GLY A 324 9.18 20.35 -7.64
C GLY A 324 9.85 20.84 -8.93
N SER A 325 11.12 20.48 -9.12
CA SER A 325 11.81 20.75 -10.39
C SER A 325 11.06 20.06 -11.54
N ALA A 326 11.05 20.72 -12.72
CA ALA A 326 10.54 20.10 -13.94
C ALA A 326 11.41 18.93 -14.42
N GLU A 327 12.64 18.83 -13.91
CA GLU A 327 13.59 17.79 -14.29
C GLU A 327 13.26 16.48 -13.56
N LYS A 328 13.13 15.40 -14.35
CA LYS A 328 12.83 14.06 -13.85
C LYS A 328 13.90 13.07 -14.29
N PHE A 329 14.10 12.04 -13.45
CA PHE A 329 15.13 11.05 -13.62
C PHE A 329 14.55 9.63 -13.58
N TYR A 330 15.30 8.65 -14.07
CA TYR A 330 15.10 7.25 -13.69
C TYR A 330 15.77 7.05 -12.33
N CYS A 331 15.06 6.39 -11.42
CA CYS A 331 15.62 5.95 -10.14
C CYS A 331 15.49 4.44 -10.02
N VAL A 332 16.59 3.75 -9.79
CA VAL A 332 16.66 2.28 -9.73
C VAL A 332 17.05 1.85 -8.33
N SER A 333 16.34 0.87 -7.77
CA SER A 333 16.74 0.15 -6.56
C SER A 333 17.13 -1.28 -6.91
N VAL A 334 18.21 -1.75 -6.32
CA VAL A 334 18.70 -3.12 -6.47
C VAL A 334 18.86 -3.73 -5.09
N GLY A 335 18.10 -4.80 -4.81
CA GLY A 335 18.21 -5.60 -3.60
C GLY A 335 19.03 -6.86 -3.86
N LEU A 336 20.20 -6.95 -3.26
CA LEU A 336 21.07 -8.13 -3.34
C LEU A 336 20.80 -9.07 -2.16
N ARG A 337 20.95 -10.38 -2.37
CA ARG A 337 20.80 -11.39 -1.31
C ARG A 337 22.13 -11.64 -0.62
N ASP A 338 22.16 -11.50 0.71
CA ASP A 338 23.37 -11.75 1.53
C ASP A 338 23.89 -13.19 1.45
N SER A 339 23.03 -14.13 1.05
CA SER A 339 23.40 -15.54 0.87
C SER A 339 24.24 -15.81 -0.37
N ARG A 340 24.51 -14.82 -1.24
CA ARG A 340 25.29 -14.96 -2.45
C ARG A 340 26.65 -14.29 -2.31
N HIS A 341 27.72 -15.00 -2.77
CA HIS A 341 29.03 -14.37 -2.95
C HIS A 341 29.02 -13.54 -4.24
N TYR A 342 29.19 -12.24 -4.10
CA TYR A 342 29.33 -11.34 -5.23
C TYR A 342 30.83 -11.09 -5.50
N VAL A 343 31.23 -11.15 -6.78
CA VAL A 343 32.56 -10.77 -7.21
C VAL A 343 32.52 -9.31 -7.64
N HIS A 344 33.35 -8.49 -7.04
CA HIS A 344 33.46 -7.06 -7.35
C HIS A 344 34.32 -6.83 -8.59
#